data_ad155b499f0151789f068d2c71064fa5
#
_entry.id   ad155b499f0151789f068d2c71064fa5
#
_cell.length_a   1.000
_cell.length_b   1.000
_cell.length_c   1.000
_cell.angle_alpha   90.00
_cell.angle_beta   90.00
_cell.angle_gamma   90.00
#
_symmetry.space_group_name_H-M   'P 1'
#
loop_
_entity.id
_entity.type
_entity.pdbx_description
1 polymer ?
#
loop_
_entity_poly.entity_id
_entity_poly.type
_entity_poly.pdbx_seq_one_letter_code
_entity_poly.pdbx_strand_id
1 'polypeptide(L)'
;MPISHDVRQYSEEYDRLKLGIPTSSNFHKIITPHGKRSRQWREYACLLIAERILQRKIEFYRSPAMERGVIVEAEAADWYEFDQDVTVQPIGFITDDAHTVECSPDRLVGDDGLLEIKAPLPHTQVDYWLSGAVNERFWPQLQGQLYVSQRRWVDLLCWHDVLPKIVMRVEPDAAFIKALDRELQSFNFLYRACHGKDPRYQRGAGPPRTIGIEGGVPSEPGDCPVTANPIIARRHSPDPLSGEDRAGHF
;
A
#
# COMPACT_ATOMS: atom_id res chain seq x y z
N MET A 1 15.22 -9.74 13.13
CA MET A 1 14.34 -10.85 12.65
C MET A 1 12.93 -10.31 12.48
N PRO A 2 12.12 -10.81 11.54
CA PRO A 2 10.73 -10.38 11.41
C PRO A 2 9.92 -10.64 12.68
N ILE A 3 8.99 -9.74 13.00
CA ILE A 3 8.12 -9.83 14.17
C ILE A 3 6.68 -9.97 13.67
N SER A 4 6.05 -11.09 14.00
CA SER A 4 4.64 -11.33 13.69
C SER A 4 3.74 -10.72 14.76
N HIS A 5 2.69 -10.03 14.33
CA HIS A 5 1.68 -9.42 15.18
C HIS A 5 0.34 -10.13 14.99
N ASP A 6 -0.08 -10.86 16.02
CA ASP A 6 -1.35 -11.58 16.04
C ASP A 6 -2.46 -10.64 16.49
N VAL A 7 -2.89 -9.76 15.59
CA VAL A 7 -4.01 -8.83 15.80
C VAL A 7 -4.98 -8.95 14.63
N ARG A 8 -6.27 -8.79 14.93
CA ARG A 8 -7.29 -8.85 13.89
C ARG A 8 -7.10 -7.70 12.91
N GLN A 9 -6.94 -8.02 11.62
CA GLN A 9 -6.87 -7.01 10.56
C GLN A 9 -8.11 -6.09 10.59
N TYR A 10 -7.90 -4.83 10.28
CA TYR A 10 -8.93 -3.78 10.31
C TYR A 10 -9.53 -3.46 11.69
N SER A 11 -8.93 -3.92 12.80
CA SER A 11 -9.28 -3.48 14.14
C SER A 11 -8.61 -2.12 14.47
N GLU A 12 -9.12 -1.41 15.48
CA GLU A 12 -8.49 -0.16 15.96
C GLU A 12 -7.05 -0.38 16.43
N GLU A 13 -6.78 -1.52 17.06
CA GLU A 13 -5.42 -1.91 17.47
C GLU A 13 -4.50 -2.12 16.28
N TYR A 14 -4.96 -2.81 15.24
CA TYR A 14 -4.23 -3.01 14.00
C TYR A 14 -3.86 -1.66 13.36
N ASP A 15 -4.81 -0.73 13.24
CA ASP A 15 -4.58 0.58 12.67
C ASP A 15 -3.61 1.41 13.51
N ARG A 16 -3.73 1.34 14.83
CA ARG A 16 -2.83 2.03 15.77
C ARG A 16 -1.38 1.54 15.67
N LEU A 17 -1.18 0.22 15.62
CA LEU A 17 0.16 -0.38 15.54
C LEU A 17 0.86 -0.11 14.21
N LYS A 18 0.09 0.02 13.13
CA LYS A 18 0.60 0.31 11.77
C LYS A 18 0.71 1.80 11.44
N LEU A 19 0.40 2.67 12.40
CA LEU A 19 0.31 4.10 12.15
C LEU A 19 1.65 4.70 11.71
N GLY A 20 1.67 5.25 10.50
CA GLY A 20 2.83 5.89 9.92
C GLY A 20 3.97 4.92 9.55
N ILE A 21 3.71 3.62 9.44
CA ILE A 21 4.67 2.63 8.96
C ILE A 21 4.37 2.35 7.48
N PRO A 22 5.38 2.40 6.57
CA PRO A 22 5.17 2.04 5.19
C PRO A 22 4.84 0.54 5.05
N THR A 23 3.75 0.25 4.33
CA THR A 23 3.23 -1.11 4.12
C THR A 23 3.57 -1.63 2.72
N SER A 24 3.81 -2.93 2.61
CA SER A 24 4.13 -3.58 1.33
C SER A 24 3.05 -3.35 0.26
N SER A 25 1.78 -3.29 0.63
CA SER A 25 0.67 -2.99 -0.29
C SER A 25 0.79 -1.60 -0.97
N ASN A 26 1.53 -0.68 -0.36
CA ASN A 26 1.81 0.65 -0.88
C ASN A 26 3.25 0.83 -1.39
N PHE A 27 4.08 -0.22 -1.45
CA PHE A 27 5.46 -0.08 -1.93
C PHE A 27 5.56 0.36 -3.40
N HIS A 28 4.52 0.16 -4.20
CA HIS A 28 4.42 0.76 -5.53
C HIS A 28 4.51 2.30 -5.54
N LYS A 29 4.21 2.95 -4.40
CA LYS A 29 4.39 4.39 -4.19
C LYS A 29 5.84 4.75 -3.83
N ILE A 30 6.65 3.77 -3.43
CA ILE A 30 8.08 3.94 -3.09
C ILE A 30 8.95 3.56 -4.29
N ILE A 31 8.68 2.41 -4.89
CA ILE A 31 9.46 1.83 -5.99
C ILE A 31 8.53 1.32 -7.09
N THR A 32 8.93 1.55 -8.35
CA THR A 32 8.20 1.01 -9.51
C THR A 32 8.51 -0.49 -9.70
N PRO A 33 7.71 -1.26 -10.47
CA PRO A 33 8.02 -2.65 -10.80
C PRO A 33 9.41 -2.87 -11.41
N HIS A 34 9.97 -1.85 -12.05
CA HIS A 34 11.30 -1.88 -12.66
C HIS A 34 12.45 -1.46 -11.72
N GLY A 35 12.22 -1.40 -10.41
CA GLY A 35 13.25 -1.07 -9.42
C GLY A 35 13.68 0.40 -9.38
N LYS A 36 12.88 1.32 -9.93
CA LYS A 36 13.15 2.77 -9.90
C LYS A 36 12.28 3.45 -8.86
N ARG A 37 12.78 4.59 -8.30
CA ARG A 37 11.97 5.41 -7.39
C ARG A 37 10.64 5.80 -8.03
N SER A 38 9.55 5.63 -7.27
CA SER A 38 8.21 6.03 -7.71
C SER A 38 8.06 7.56 -7.69
N ARG A 39 7.25 8.08 -8.61
CA ARG A 39 6.88 9.51 -8.61
C ARG A 39 6.02 9.89 -7.40
N GLN A 40 5.35 8.92 -6.76
CA GLN A 40 4.52 9.10 -5.57
C GLN A 40 5.32 9.03 -4.25
N TRP A 41 6.63 8.81 -4.33
CA TRP A 41 7.50 8.57 -3.18
C TRP A 41 7.37 9.67 -2.11
N ARG A 42 7.46 10.95 -2.54
CA ARG A 42 7.38 12.09 -1.62
C ARG A 42 5.99 12.26 -1.02
N GLU A 43 4.95 12.12 -1.84
CA GLU A 43 3.55 12.22 -1.41
C GLU A 43 3.23 11.17 -0.34
N TYR A 44 3.67 9.93 -0.56
CA TYR A 44 3.47 8.85 0.39
C TYR A 44 4.24 9.08 1.70
N ALA A 45 5.47 9.60 1.64
CA ALA A 45 6.21 9.97 2.83
C ALA A 45 5.50 11.06 3.64
N CYS A 46 5.02 12.12 2.97
CA CYS A 46 4.26 13.20 3.63
C CYS A 46 2.97 12.69 4.28
N LEU A 47 2.27 11.75 3.61
CA LEU A 47 1.08 11.11 4.16
C LEU A 47 1.37 10.39 5.47
N LEU A 48 2.36 9.50 5.49
CA LEU A 48 2.72 8.73 6.70
C LEU A 48 3.20 9.64 7.84
N ILE A 49 3.94 10.70 7.52
CA ILE A 49 4.35 11.72 8.50
C ILE A 49 3.10 12.41 9.08
N ALA A 50 2.14 12.79 8.23
CA ALA A 50 0.90 13.44 8.67
C ALA A 50 0.08 12.49 9.56
N GLU A 51 -0.12 11.23 9.19
CA GLU A 51 -0.79 10.22 10.03
C GLU A 51 -0.14 10.11 11.41
N ARG A 52 1.19 10.07 11.45
CA ARG A 52 1.93 9.98 12.71
C ARG A 52 1.77 11.22 13.57
N ILE A 53 1.79 12.42 12.98
CA ILE A 53 1.59 13.68 13.70
C ILE A 53 0.14 13.77 14.20
N LEU A 54 -0.83 13.41 13.39
CA LEU A 54 -2.24 13.44 13.72
C LEU A 54 -2.68 12.30 14.65
N GLN A 55 -1.83 11.31 14.85
CA GLN A 55 -2.13 10.09 15.64
C GLN A 55 -3.40 9.36 15.18
N ARG A 56 -3.67 9.41 13.88
CA ARG A 56 -4.79 8.71 13.23
C ARG A 56 -4.51 8.45 11.77
N LYS A 57 -5.10 7.40 11.24
CA LYS A 57 -5.10 7.13 9.79
C LYS A 57 -5.84 8.24 9.06
N ILE A 58 -5.30 8.62 7.91
CA ILE A 58 -6.00 9.48 6.97
C ILE A 58 -6.86 8.57 6.10
N GLU A 59 -8.18 8.74 6.22
CA GLU A 59 -9.13 7.90 5.51
C GLU A 59 -9.00 8.06 3.99
N PHE A 60 -8.97 6.93 3.30
CA PHE A 60 -9.07 6.85 1.86
C PHE A 60 -10.39 6.20 1.47
N TYR A 61 -10.91 6.64 0.34
CA TYR A 61 -12.06 6.00 -0.26
C TYR A 61 -11.78 4.51 -0.53
N ARG A 62 -12.58 3.64 0.06
CA ARG A 62 -12.59 2.22 -0.28
C ARG A 62 -13.44 2.00 -1.53
N SER A 63 -12.83 1.44 -2.56
CA SER A 63 -13.59 1.10 -3.76
C SER A 63 -14.49 -0.13 -3.52
N PRO A 64 -15.61 -0.27 -4.25
CA PRO A 64 -16.44 -1.49 -4.17
C PRO A 64 -15.67 -2.78 -4.46
N ALA A 65 -14.60 -2.71 -5.26
CA ALA A 65 -13.73 -3.86 -5.51
C ALA A 65 -12.90 -4.25 -4.27
N MET A 66 -12.48 -3.28 -3.46
CA MET A 66 -11.77 -3.55 -2.20
C MET A 66 -12.72 -4.16 -1.16
N GLU A 67 -13.97 -3.68 -1.08
CA GLU A 67 -14.97 -4.24 -0.17
C GLU A 67 -15.32 -5.69 -0.56
N ARG A 68 -15.49 -5.95 -1.85
CA ARG A 68 -15.72 -7.31 -2.36
C ARG A 68 -14.54 -8.23 -2.03
N GLY A 69 -13.30 -7.74 -2.13
CA GLY A 69 -12.10 -8.52 -1.79
C GLY A 69 -12.16 -9.06 -0.37
N VAL A 70 -12.54 -8.22 0.60
CA VAL A 70 -12.68 -8.64 2.01
C VAL A 70 -13.77 -9.70 2.19
N ILE A 71 -14.89 -9.61 1.45
CA ILE A 71 -16.00 -10.56 1.56
C ILE A 71 -15.58 -11.95 1.07
N VAL A 72 -14.84 -12.04 -0.03
CA VAL A 72 -14.48 -13.33 -0.65
C VAL A 72 -13.16 -13.92 -0.13
N GLU A 73 -12.42 -13.19 0.70
CA GLU A 73 -11.09 -13.59 1.18
C GLU A 73 -11.11 -14.96 1.90
N ALA A 74 -12.10 -15.19 2.76
CA ALA A 74 -12.22 -16.45 3.49
C ALA A 74 -12.49 -17.63 2.54
N GLU A 75 -13.46 -17.49 1.62
CA GLU A 75 -13.78 -18.50 0.62
C GLU A 75 -12.59 -18.80 -0.30
N ALA A 76 -11.87 -17.78 -0.70
CA ALA A 76 -10.67 -17.92 -1.52
C ALA A 76 -9.54 -18.67 -0.78
N ALA A 77 -9.37 -18.40 0.52
CA ALA A 77 -8.40 -19.09 1.35
C ALA A 77 -8.77 -20.58 1.55
N ASP A 78 -10.04 -20.88 1.82
CA ASP A 78 -10.54 -22.26 1.96
C ASP A 78 -10.35 -23.04 0.66
N TRP A 79 -10.64 -22.41 -0.49
CA TRP A 79 -10.37 -23.02 -1.79
C TRP A 79 -8.88 -23.30 -2.01
N TYR A 80 -8.01 -22.36 -1.64
CA TYR A 80 -6.56 -22.52 -1.79
C TYR A 80 -6.03 -23.66 -0.93
N GLU A 81 -6.48 -23.79 0.33
CA GLU A 81 -6.13 -24.92 1.21
C GLU A 81 -6.48 -26.26 0.57
N PHE A 82 -7.70 -26.35 0.02
CA PHE A 82 -8.16 -27.56 -0.64
C PHE A 82 -7.41 -27.89 -1.92
N ASP A 83 -7.21 -26.88 -2.80
CA ASP A 83 -6.59 -27.09 -4.11
C ASP A 83 -5.08 -27.40 -4.03
N GLN A 84 -4.40 -26.79 -3.06
CA GLN A 84 -2.96 -26.96 -2.88
C GLN A 84 -2.58 -28.02 -1.82
N ASP A 85 -3.56 -28.64 -1.15
CA ASP A 85 -3.38 -29.59 -0.06
C ASP A 85 -2.45 -29.06 1.04
N VAL A 86 -2.70 -27.83 1.49
CA VAL A 86 -1.92 -27.13 2.52
C VAL A 86 -2.83 -26.51 3.55
N THR A 87 -2.28 -26.17 4.73
CA THR A 87 -2.99 -25.37 5.74
C THR A 87 -2.49 -23.93 5.72
N VAL A 88 -3.42 -22.99 5.73
CA VAL A 88 -3.13 -21.57 5.85
C VAL A 88 -3.52 -21.01 7.21
N GLN A 89 -2.78 -20.04 7.70
CA GLN A 89 -3.01 -19.42 8.99
C GLN A 89 -3.27 -17.91 8.81
N PRO A 90 -4.31 -17.35 9.44
CA PRO A 90 -4.51 -15.91 9.45
C PRO A 90 -3.36 -15.23 10.19
N ILE A 91 -3.05 -14.01 9.80
CA ILE A 91 -2.04 -13.16 10.44
C ILE A 91 -2.51 -11.71 10.39
N GLY A 92 -2.21 -10.93 11.42
CA GLY A 92 -2.45 -9.50 11.39
C GLY A 92 -1.49 -8.80 10.43
N PHE A 93 -0.23 -8.74 10.82
CA PHE A 93 0.85 -8.19 9.99
C PHE A 93 2.23 -8.63 10.51
N ILE A 94 3.25 -8.38 9.72
CA ILE A 94 4.65 -8.66 10.05
C ILE A 94 5.45 -7.37 9.91
N THR A 95 6.36 -7.09 10.84
CA THR A 95 7.31 -5.97 10.76
C THR A 95 8.75 -6.46 10.70
N ASP A 96 9.64 -5.60 10.25
CA ASP A 96 11.06 -5.74 10.60
C ASP A 96 11.26 -5.51 12.13
N ASP A 97 12.41 -5.90 12.65
CA ASP A 97 12.75 -5.76 14.09
C ASP A 97 12.83 -4.30 14.57
N ALA A 98 13.04 -3.37 13.65
CA ALA A 98 13.09 -1.93 13.93
C ALA A 98 11.71 -1.24 13.77
N HIS A 99 10.66 -1.96 13.42
CA HIS A 99 9.32 -1.44 13.13
C HIS A 99 9.35 -0.29 12.10
N THR A 100 10.19 -0.41 11.07
CA THR A 100 10.35 0.62 10.04
C THR A 100 9.60 0.32 8.75
N VAL A 101 9.21 -0.93 8.54
CA VAL A 101 8.41 -1.41 7.41
C VAL A 101 7.50 -2.54 7.86
N GLU A 102 6.39 -2.72 7.18
CA GLU A 102 5.48 -3.81 7.47
C GLU A 102 4.88 -4.45 6.21
N CYS A 103 4.39 -5.67 6.36
CA CYS A 103 3.55 -6.34 5.40
C CYS A 103 2.38 -7.04 6.09
N SER A 104 1.24 -7.09 5.41
CA SER A 104 0.04 -7.81 5.86
C SER A 104 -0.39 -8.75 4.74
N PRO A 105 0.23 -9.93 4.64
CA PRO A 105 -0.27 -10.97 3.76
C PRO A 105 -1.64 -11.46 4.23
N ASP A 106 -2.45 -11.99 3.33
CA ASP A 106 -3.77 -12.49 3.70
C ASP A 106 -3.65 -13.76 4.55
N ARG A 107 -2.67 -14.64 4.28
CA ARG A 107 -2.40 -15.84 5.09
C ARG A 107 -0.90 -16.17 5.11
N LEU A 108 -0.51 -16.92 6.15
CA LEU A 108 0.73 -17.68 6.20
C LEU A 108 0.48 -19.08 5.64
N VAL A 109 1.44 -19.62 4.89
CA VAL A 109 1.38 -21.00 4.37
C VAL A 109 2.58 -21.77 4.89
N GLY A 110 2.35 -22.67 5.81
CA GLY A 110 3.43 -23.36 6.53
C GLY A 110 4.47 -22.39 7.11
N ASP A 111 5.72 -22.84 7.17
CA ASP A 111 6.81 -22.04 7.73
C ASP A 111 7.43 -21.06 6.72
N ASP A 112 7.35 -21.36 5.43
CA ASP A 112 8.12 -20.70 4.37
C ASP A 112 7.30 -19.84 3.42
N GLY A 113 5.99 -19.98 3.38
CA GLY A 113 5.12 -19.41 2.36
C GLY A 113 4.18 -18.32 2.85
N LEU A 114 3.76 -17.48 1.93
CA LEU A 114 2.71 -16.48 2.08
C LEU A 114 1.63 -16.70 1.03
N LEU A 115 0.43 -16.28 1.33
CA LEU A 115 -0.68 -16.17 0.37
C LEU A 115 -1.15 -14.72 0.31
N GLU A 116 -1.24 -14.20 -0.90
CA GLU A 116 -1.86 -12.91 -1.22
C GLU A 116 -3.03 -13.15 -2.16
N ILE A 117 -4.23 -12.69 -1.78
CA ILE A 117 -5.48 -12.93 -2.50
C ILE A 117 -5.90 -11.63 -3.22
N LYS A 118 -6.26 -11.76 -4.47
CA LYS A 118 -6.85 -10.68 -5.27
C LYS A 118 -8.15 -11.16 -5.88
N ALA A 119 -9.17 -10.32 -5.82
CA ALA A 119 -10.48 -10.55 -6.46
C ALA A 119 -10.71 -9.51 -7.58
N PRO A 120 -10.05 -9.65 -8.73
CA PRO A 120 -10.16 -8.70 -9.83
C PRO A 120 -11.56 -8.71 -10.45
N LEU A 121 -11.84 -7.72 -11.27
CA LEU A 121 -13.06 -7.71 -12.09
C LEU A 121 -13.01 -8.85 -13.11
N PRO A 122 -14.17 -9.38 -13.57
CA PRO A 122 -14.21 -10.55 -14.45
C PRO A 122 -13.35 -10.44 -15.70
N HIS A 123 -13.37 -9.30 -16.39
CA HIS A 123 -12.55 -9.09 -17.58
C HIS A 123 -11.03 -9.10 -17.26
N THR A 124 -10.64 -8.59 -16.08
CA THR A 124 -9.24 -8.63 -15.63
C THR A 124 -8.83 -10.04 -15.23
N GLN A 125 -9.73 -10.83 -14.64
CA GLN A 125 -9.48 -12.25 -14.34
C GLN A 125 -9.22 -13.04 -15.62
N VAL A 126 -10.04 -12.81 -16.66
CA VAL A 126 -9.85 -13.46 -17.98
C VAL A 126 -8.53 -13.04 -18.62
N ASP A 127 -8.15 -11.76 -18.53
CA ASP A 127 -6.86 -11.27 -19.05
C ASP A 127 -5.68 -11.96 -18.36
N TYR A 128 -5.70 -12.11 -17.03
CA TYR A 128 -4.67 -12.86 -16.29
C TYR A 128 -4.63 -14.32 -16.65
N TRP A 129 -5.80 -14.94 -16.84
CA TRP A 129 -5.88 -16.33 -17.27
C TRP A 129 -5.28 -16.54 -18.67
N LEU A 130 -5.56 -15.65 -19.60
CA LEU A 130 -5.03 -15.73 -20.96
C LEU A 130 -3.53 -15.42 -21.05
N SER A 131 -3.06 -14.47 -20.27
CA SER A 131 -1.64 -14.07 -20.28
C SER A 131 -0.73 -15.05 -19.52
N GLY A 132 -1.29 -15.80 -18.57
CA GLY A 132 -0.52 -16.70 -17.70
C GLY A 132 0.58 -16.00 -16.89
N ALA A 133 0.47 -14.67 -16.70
CA ALA A 133 1.50 -13.87 -16.06
C ALA A 133 0.95 -13.04 -14.91
N VAL A 134 1.77 -12.84 -13.87
CA VAL A 134 1.51 -11.90 -12.78
C VAL A 134 1.49 -10.48 -13.35
N ASN A 135 0.45 -9.71 -13.02
CA ASN A 135 0.43 -8.31 -13.37
C ASN A 135 1.56 -7.58 -12.61
N GLU A 136 2.47 -6.95 -13.35
CA GLU A 136 3.66 -6.30 -12.79
C GLU A 136 3.35 -5.24 -11.71
N ARG A 137 2.13 -4.71 -11.69
CA ARG A 137 1.69 -3.77 -10.65
C ARG A 137 1.73 -4.34 -9.23
N PHE A 138 1.63 -5.69 -9.10
CA PHE A 138 1.71 -6.36 -7.81
C PHE A 138 3.15 -6.66 -7.38
N TRP A 139 4.12 -6.55 -8.30
CA TRP A 139 5.50 -6.91 -8.04
C TRP A 139 6.10 -6.22 -6.79
N PRO A 140 5.96 -4.87 -6.63
CA PRO A 140 6.46 -4.20 -5.43
C PRO A 140 5.81 -4.69 -4.13
N GLN A 141 4.54 -5.08 -4.16
CA GLN A 141 3.85 -5.63 -3.01
C GLN A 141 4.38 -7.02 -2.64
N LEU A 142 4.43 -7.94 -3.61
CA LEU A 142 4.84 -9.33 -3.39
C LEU A 142 6.30 -9.42 -2.95
N GLN A 143 7.19 -8.71 -3.65
CA GLN A 143 8.60 -8.63 -3.26
C GLN A 143 8.79 -7.91 -1.92
N GLY A 144 7.93 -6.94 -1.61
CA GLY A 144 7.89 -6.28 -0.32
C GLY A 144 7.48 -7.21 0.82
N GLN A 145 6.51 -8.08 0.61
CA GLN A 145 6.10 -9.10 1.57
C GLN A 145 7.25 -10.08 1.85
N LEU A 146 7.93 -10.54 0.82
CA LEU A 146 9.10 -11.42 0.95
C LEU A 146 10.27 -10.73 1.67
N TYR A 147 10.52 -9.46 1.35
CA TYR A 147 11.55 -8.65 2.02
C TYR A 147 11.29 -8.48 3.51
N VAL A 148 10.06 -8.12 3.90
CA VAL A 148 9.71 -7.85 5.31
C VAL A 148 9.60 -9.14 6.10
N SER A 149 8.93 -10.17 5.56
CA SER A 149 8.69 -11.43 6.26
C SER A 149 9.89 -12.38 6.26
N GLN A 150 10.84 -12.18 5.32
CA GLN A 150 11.97 -13.09 5.06
C GLN A 150 11.52 -14.53 4.75
N ARG A 151 10.28 -14.69 4.27
CA ARG A 151 9.78 -15.98 3.81
C ARG A 151 10.28 -16.28 2.39
N ARG A 152 10.21 -17.54 2.00
CA ARG A 152 10.86 -18.05 0.79
C ARG A 152 10.05 -17.82 -0.48
N TRP A 153 8.74 -17.74 -0.36
CA TRP A 153 7.83 -17.55 -1.48
C TRP A 153 6.50 -16.92 -1.06
N VAL A 154 5.80 -16.34 -2.01
CA VAL A 154 4.41 -15.89 -1.88
C VAL A 154 3.61 -16.37 -3.09
N ASP A 155 2.47 -17.00 -2.83
CA ASP A 155 1.51 -17.33 -3.88
C ASP A 155 0.51 -16.18 -4.02
N LEU A 156 0.40 -15.66 -5.24
CA LEU A 156 -0.64 -14.74 -5.62
C LEU A 156 -1.84 -15.54 -6.16
N LEU A 157 -2.93 -15.55 -5.43
CA LEU A 157 -4.20 -16.12 -5.87
C LEU A 157 -5.08 -15.03 -6.47
N CYS A 158 -5.37 -15.12 -7.77
CA CYS A 158 -6.44 -14.33 -8.38
C CYS A 158 -7.72 -15.14 -8.35
N TRP A 159 -8.63 -14.74 -7.47
CA TRP A 159 -9.88 -15.43 -7.15
C TRP A 159 -11.08 -14.89 -7.91
N HIS A 160 -11.90 -15.80 -8.40
CA HIS A 160 -13.25 -15.53 -8.87
C HIS A 160 -14.11 -16.79 -8.64
N ASP A 161 -15.35 -16.63 -8.23
CA ASP A 161 -16.26 -17.72 -7.89
C ASP A 161 -16.54 -18.68 -9.08
N VAL A 162 -16.75 -18.13 -10.26
CA VAL A 162 -17.12 -18.87 -11.48
C VAL A 162 -15.96 -19.04 -12.46
N LEU A 163 -15.11 -17.99 -12.64
CA LEU A 163 -14.01 -18.03 -13.61
C LEU A 163 -12.85 -18.87 -13.09
N PRO A 164 -11.94 -19.34 -13.97
CA PRO A 164 -10.75 -20.04 -13.56
C PRO A 164 -9.94 -19.24 -12.53
N LYS A 165 -9.58 -19.90 -11.41
CA LYS A 165 -8.68 -19.36 -10.39
C LYS A 165 -7.26 -19.48 -10.90
N ILE A 166 -6.41 -18.53 -10.51
CA ILE A 166 -5.03 -18.48 -10.96
C ILE A 166 -4.14 -18.38 -9.73
N VAL A 167 -3.26 -19.36 -9.54
CA VAL A 167 -2.23 -19.34 -8.50
C VAL A 167 -0.89 -19.14 -9.17
N MET A 168 -0.15 -18.12 -8.74
CA MET A 168 1.18 -17.82 -9.28
C MET A 168 2.18 -17.67 -8.16
N ARG A 169 3.17 -18.57 -8.10
CA ARG A 169 4.25 -18.52 -7.11
C ARG A 169 5.30 -17.49 -7.49
N VAL A 170 5.65 -16.66 -6.52
CA VAL A 170 6.69 -15.64 -6.64
C VAL A 170 7.75 -15.90 -5.56
N GLU A 171 8.99 -15.96 -6.01
CA GLU A 171 10.17 -16.07 -5.17
C GLU A 171 10.90 -14.72 -5.06
N PRO A 172 11.82 -14.55 -4.08
CA PRO A 172 12.58 -13.33 -3.92
C PRO A 172 13.45 -13.02 -5.14
N ASP A 173 13.26 -11.85 -5.74
CA ASP A 173 14.16 -11.28 -6.74
C ASP A 173 15.25 -10.46 -6.01
N ALA A 174 16.45 -11.00 -5.94
CA ALA A 174 17.57 -10.37 -5.24
C ALA A 174 17.93 -8.97 -5.78
N ALA A 175 17.78 -8.74 -7.08
CA ALA A 175 18.08 -7.46 -7.70
C ALA A 175 17.01 -6.42 -7.32
N PHE A 176 15.74 -6.81 -7.38
CA PHE A 176 14.64 -5.96 -6.97
C PHE A 176 14.67 -5.67 -5.46
N ILE A 177 14.88 -6.68 -4.62
CA ILE A 177 14.96 -6.54 -3.16
C ILE A 177 16.09 -5.58 -2.77
N LYS A 178 17.25 -5.66 -3.42
CA LYS A 178 18.35 -4.72 -3.21
C LYS A 178 17.97 -3.29 -3.59
N ALA A 179 17.22 -3.10 -4.67
CA ALA A 179 16.72 -1.79 -5.08
C ALA A 179 15.66 -1.27 -4.09
N LEU A 180 14.75 -2.14 -3.65
CA LEU A 180 13.72 -1.83 -2.66
C LEU A 180 14.34 -1.40 -1.32
N ASP A 181 15.30 -2.16 -0.81
CA ASP A 181 16.03 -1.85 0.44
C ASP A 181 16.64 -0.44 0.39
N ARG A 182 17.34 -0.10 -0.70
CA ARG A 182 17.92 1.24 -0.89
C ARG A 182 16.85 2.34 -0.87
N GLU A 183 15.71 2.12 -1.54
CA GLU A 183 14.63 3.11 -1.58
C GLU A 183 13.94 3.23 -0.22
N LEU A 184 13.76 2.14 0.52
CA LEU A 184 13.22 2.13 1.87
C LEU A 184 14.15 2.82 2.87
N GLN A 185 15.45 2.62 2.79
CA GLN A 185 16.44 3.34 3.62
C GLN A 185 16.34 4.85 3.40
N SER A 186 16.28 5.28 2.13
CA SER A 186 16.11 6.69 1.78
C SER A 186 14.78 7.24 2.29
N PHE A 187 13.71 6.45 2.19
CA PHE A 187 12.37 6.79 2.66
C PHE A 187 12.34 6.97 4.17
N ASN A 188 12.86 6.01 4.91
CA ASN A 188 12.91 6.04 6.37
C ASN A 188 13.83 7.14 6.89
N PHE A 189 14.90 7.48 6.17
CA PHE A 189 15.74 8.62 6.52
C PHE A 189 14.98 9.94 6.48
N LEU A 190 14.22 10.21 5.39
CA LEU A 190 13.38 11.41 5.30
C LEU A 190 12.32 11.43 6.41
N TYR A 191 11.67 10.30 6.61
CA TYR A 191 10.65 10.14 7.63
C TYR A 191 11.19 10.47 9.03
N ARG A 192 12.35 9.93 9.42
CA ARG A 192 13.02 10.22 10.71
C ARG A 192 13.51 11.66 10.82
N ALA A 193 14.02 12.24 9.75
CA ALA A 193 14.48 13.63 9.74
C ALA A 193 13.32 14.63 9.96
N CYS A 194 12.14 14.34 9.45
CA CYS A 194 10.94 15.14 9.72
C CYS A 194 10.40 14.93 11.14
N HIS A 195 10.50 13.71 11.67
CA HIS A 195 10.13 13.39 13.04
C HIS A 195 10.96 14.16 14.07
N GLY A 196 12.27 14.26 13.85
CA GLY A 196 13.18 15.00 14.74
C GLY A 196 12.96 16.52 14.75
N LYS A 197 12.18 17.04 13.78
CA LYS A 197 11.80 18.48 13.72
C LYS A 197 10.49 18.80 14.43
N ASP A 198 9.70 17.81 14.84
CA ASP A 198 8.46 18.07 15.61
C ASP A 198 8.83 18.33 17.08
N PRO A 199 8.57 19.55 17.61
CA PRO A 199 8.89 19.92 19.00
C PRO A 199 8.26 19.01 20.04
N ARG A 200 7.19 18.29 19.70
CA ARG A 200 6.50 17.36 20.57
C ARG A 200 7.29 16.07 20.78
N TYR A 201 8.09 15.66 19.81
CA TYR A 201 8.97 14.48 19.88
C TYR A 201 10.31 14.77 20.59
N GLN A 202 10.75 16.03 20.61
CA GLN A 202 11.97 16.43 21.33
C GLN A 202 11.82 16.41 22.85
N ARG A 203 10.59 16.27 23.38
CA ARG A 203 10.30 16.38 24.83
C ARG A 203 9.87 15.08 25.49
N GLY A 204 10.18 13.89 24.96
CA GLY A 204 9.83 12.62 25.64
C GLY A 204 8.33 12.56 25.96
N ALA A 205 7.47 12.61 24.97
CA ALA A 205 6.08 13.02 25.12
C ALA A 205 5.18 11.97 25.73
N GLY A 206 4.48 12.36 26.78
CA GLY A 206 3.17 11.83 27.14
C GLY A 206 2.09 12.21 26.07
N PRO A 207 0.89 11.65 26.18
CA PRO A 207 -0.18 11.82 25.18
C PRO A 207 -0.52 13.31 24.93
N PRO A 208 -0.90 13.69 23.71
CA PRO A 208 -1.16 15.07 23.33
C PRO A 208 -2.31 15.66 24.17
N ARG A 209 -2.05 16.83 24.75
CA ARG A 209 -3.12 17.65 25.34
C ARG A 209 -3.97 18.21 24.18
N THR A 210 -5.26 18.07 24.29
CA THR A 210 -6.25 18.70 23.40
C THR A 210 -6.01 20.20 23.33
N ILE A 211 -5.58 20.71 22.20
CA ILE A 211 -5.45 22.16 21.98
C ILE A 211 -6.78 22.62 21.41
N GLY A 212 -7.50 23.45 22.21
CA GLY A 212 -8.64 24.21 21.73
C GLY A 212 -8.22 25.14 20.61
N ILE A 213 -8.99 25.15 19.53
CA ILE A 213 -8.79 26.02 18.37
C ILE A 213 -9.28 27.42 18.78
N GLU A 214 -8.39 28.25 19.28
CA GLU A 214 -8.59 29.70 19.28
C GLU A 214 -7.62 30.33 18.29
N GLY A 215 -8.19 31.19 17.44
CA GLY A 215 -7.60 31.66 16.20
C GLY A 215 -6.28 32.41 16.32
N GLY A 216 -5.47 32.26 15.29
CA GLY A 216 -4.28 33.03 15.01
C GLY A 216 -3.43 32.35 13.95
N VAL A 217 -3.49 32.86 12.74
CA VAL A 217 -2.57 32.48 11.65
C VAL A 217 -1.20 33.05 11.97
N PRO A 218 -0.13 32.24 12.16
CA PRO A 218 1.22 32.79 12.24
C PRO A 218 1.76 33.07 10.83
N SER A 219 2.21 34.27 10.63
CA SER A 219 2.97 34.72 9.48
C SER A 219 4.38 34.11 9.47
N GLU A 220 4.76 33.66 8.28
CA GLU A 220 6.07 33.32 7.71
C GLU A 220 6.82 32.07 8.17
N PRO A 221 7.13 31.14 7.23
CA PRO A 221 8.05 30.03 7.43
C PRO A 221 9.44 30.38 6.92
N GLY A 222 10.45 30.29 7.80
CA GLY A 222 11.85 30.34 7.42
C GLY A 222 12.28 29.10 6.64
N ASP A 223 12.88 29.37 5.52
CA ASP A 223 13.73 28.58 4.62
C ASP A 223 13.82 27.06 4.80
N CYS A 224 13.00 26.36 4.05
CA CYS A 224 13.30 25.05 3.50
C CYS A 224 13.61 25.29 1.99
N PRO A 225 14.73 24.80 1.41
CA PRO A 225 15.02 25.01 0.01
C PRO A 225 14.12 24.13 -0.85
N VAL A 226 12.95 24.62 -1.18
CA VAL A 226 12.04 24.05 -2.17
C VAL A 226 11.94 25.09 -3.27
N THR A 227 12.60 24.86 -4.40
CA THR A 227 12.33 25.59 -5.62
C THR A 227 10.88 25.31 -6.02
N ALA A 228 10.03 26.28 -5.77
CA ALA A 228 8.64 26.26 -6.17
C ALA A 228 8.56 26.45 -7.68
N ASN A 229 8.01 25.47 -8.37
CA ASN A 229 7.50 25.67 -9.72
C ASN A 229 6.03 26.08 -9.59
N PRO A 230 5.60 27.25 -10.05
CA PRO A 230 4.23 27.70 -9.94
C PRO A 230 3.35 26.91 -10.92
N ILE A 231 2.39 26.15 -10.40
CA ILE A 231 1.31 25.58 -11.21
C ILE A 231 0.34 26.71 -11.54
N ILE A 232 0.42 27.18 -12.78
CA ILE A 232 -0.56 28.09 -13.36
C ILE A 232 -1.87 27.31 -13.55
N ALA A 233 -2.87 27.66 -12.78
CA ALA A 233 -4.23 27.19 -12.99
C ALA A 233 -4.79 27.76 -14.28
N ARG A 234 -4.88 26.97 -15.34
CA ARG A 234 -5.66 27.31 -16.53
C ARG A 234 -7.14 27.09 -16.21
N ARG A 235 -7.90 28.17 -16.13
CA ARG A 235 -9.35 28.17 -16.16
C ARG A 235 -9.80 27.69 -17.55
N HIS A 236 -10.52 26.60 -17.61
CA HIS A 236 -11.32 26.23 -18.78
C HIS A 236 -12.63 27.03 -18.71
N SER A 237 -12.80 27.94 -19.67
CA SER A 237 -14.09 28.52 -20.03
C SER A 237 -14.84 27.54 -20.91
N PRO A 238 -16.17 27.41 -20.80
CA PRO A 238 -16.94 26.58 -21.71
C PRO A 238 -17.18 27.36 -23.02
N ASP A 239 -16.91 26.70 -24.14
CA ASP A 239 -17.27 27.19 -25.46
C ASP A 239 -18.75 26.89 -25.76
N PRO A 240 -19.43 27.83 -26.47
CA PRO A 240 -20.84 27.71 -26.73
C PRO A 240 -21.14 26.86 -27.98
N LEU A 241 -22.28 26.26 -27.91
CA LEU A 241 -23.06 25.56 -28.95
C LEU A 241 -22.86 26.07 -30.38
N SER A 242 -22.56 25.16 -31.31
CA SER A 242 -22.99 25.28 -32.69
C SER A 242 -23.60 23.94 -33.13
N GLY A 243 -24.92 23.98 -33.33
CA GLY A 243 -25.65 22.92 -34.01
C GLY A 243 -25.38 22.99 -35.51
N GLU A 244 -25.54 21.87 -36.17
CA GLU A 244 -26.22 21.76 -37.44
C GLU A 244 -26.35 20.30 -37.90
N ASP A 245 -27.55 20.00 -38.26
CA ASP A 245 -28.07 18.80 -38.92
C ASP A 245 -27.16 18.22 -40.01
N ARG A 246 -27.22 16.90 -40.18
CA ARG A 246 -27.59 16.26 -41.45
C ARG A 246 -27.83 14.77 -41.30
N ALA A 247 -29.05 14.42 -41.70
CA ALA A 247 -29.52 13.06 -41.97
C ALA A 247 -28.75 12.40 -43.14
N GLY A 248 -28.78 11.05 -43.15
CA GLY A 248 -28.62 10.28 -44.39
C GLY A 248 -28.00 8.89 -44.22
N HIS A 249 -28.86 7.90 -44.21
CA HIS A 249 -28.85 6.59 -44.90
C HIS A 249 -27.50 5.79 -44.97
N PHE A 250 -27.44 4.68 -44.37
CA PHE A 250 -27.57 3.26 -44.73
C PHE A 250 -27.23 2.40 -43.51
#